data_4c22e33d8750779d973ea064aeeec124
#
_entry.id   4c22e33d8750779d973ea064aeeec124
#
_cell.length_a   1.000
_cell.length_b   1.000
_cell.length_c   1.000
_cell.angle_alpha   90.00
_cell.angle_beta   90.00
_cell.angle_gamma   90.00
#
_symmetry.space_group_name_H-M   'P 1'
#
loop_
_entity.id
_entity.type
_entity.pdbx_description
1 polymer ?
#
loop_
_entity_poly.entity_id
_entity_poly.type
_entity_poly.pdbx_seq_one_letter_code
_entity_poly.pdbx_strand_id
1 'polypeptide(L)'
;KNDDPALFGKAADAFQQVVDLGIYQLEDDMRNIFSFNVRNTQESVFEIQHNALWSSDWGSFESIDGNGMIQLCGIRGLCASHPRYEAGWGFMMVTSSLWNHFLADDTFRRNVAIASNEELAKEIADSNLSCNTVIDETQSNPVDYTGYWQEKYPNFKAYAGTNINGGNEHLTKS
;
A
#
# COMPACT_ATOMS: atom_id res chain seq x y z
N LYS A 1 -18.68 19.75 14.49
CA LYS A 1 -17.27 19.73 14.97
C LYS A 1 -17.29 20.22 16.40
N ASN A 2 -16.92 19.37 17.32
CA ASN A 2 -16.83 19.75 18.74
C ASN A 2 -15.36 20.11 19.00
N ASP A 3 -15.04 21.40 18.92
CA ASP A 3 -13.70 21.92 19.20
C ASP A 3 -13.54 22.20 20.72
N ASP A 4 -13.89 21.21 21.56
CA ASP A 4 -13.77 21.32 23.01
C ASP A 4 -12.33 20.99 23.44
N PRO A 5 -11.55 21.96 23.94
CA PRO A 5 -10.19 21.73 24.38
C PRO A 5 -10.06 20.65 25.46
N ALA A 6 -11.09 20.44 26.28
CA ALA A 6 -11.07 19.40 27.30
C ALA A 6 -11.07 17.98 26.70
N LEU A 7 -11.64 17.79 25.50
CA LEU A 7 -11.59 16.52 24.80
C LEU A 7 -10.21 16.23 24.21
N PHE A 8 -9.51 17.26 23.75
CA PHE A 8 -8.12 17.11 23.32
C PHE A 8 -7.18 16.72 24.46
N GLY A 9 -7.39 17.31 25.65
CA GLY A 9 -6.65 16.93 26.87
C GLY A 9 -6.87 15.46 27.21
N LYS A 10 -8.13 14.99 27.25
CA LYS A 10 -8.44 13.58 27.51
C LYS A 10 -7.86 12.63 26.47
N ALA A 11 -7.85 13.03 25.20
CA ALA A 11 -7.23 12.23 24.14
C ALA A 11 -5.70 12.14 24.32
N ALA A 12 -5.04 13.27 24.65
CA ALA A 12 -3.62 13.28 24.93
C ALA A 12 -3.25 12.39 26.13
N ASP A 13 -4.03 12.46 27.20
CA ASP A 13 -3.83 11.62 28.40
C ASP A 13 -3.99 10.14 28.06
N ALA A 14 -4.98 9.77 27.22
CA ALA A 14 -5.18 8.40 26.78
C ALA A 14 -4.02 7.89 25.93
N PHE A 15 -3.49 8.70 25.01
CA PHE A 15 -2.31 8.34 24.21
C PHE A 15 -1.06 8.21 25.11
N GLN A 16 -0.89 9.11 26.09
CA GLN A 16 0.23 9.02 27.03
C GLN A 16 0.19 7.72 27.84
N GLN A 17 -1.00 7.27 28.25
CA GLN A 17 -1.13 5.97 28.93
C GLN A 17 -0.63 4.80 28.06
N VAL A 18 -0.87 4.81 26.74
CA VAL A 18 -0.35 3.77 25.83
C VAL A 18 1.18 3.82 25.77
N VAL A 19 1.77 5.03 25.70
CA VAL A 19 3.23 5.20 25.73
C VAL A 19 3.82 4.70 27.06
N ASP A 20 3.17 5.01 28.19
CA ASP A 20 3.63 4.66 29.53
C ASP A 20 3.56 3.14 29.80
N LEU A 21 2.73 2.39 29.05
CA LEU A 21 2.71 0.94 29.14
C LEU A 21 4.05 0.30 28.76
N GLY A 22 4.82 0.94 27.85
CA GLY A 22 6.14 0.48 27.42
C GLY A 22 6.16 -0.87 26.69
N ILE A 23 4.99 -1.36 26.26
CA ILE A 23 4.85 -2.64 25.53
C ILE A 23 4.85 -2.46 24.01
N TYR A 24 4.57 -1.25 23.54
CA TYR A 24 4.60 -0.90 22.12
C TYR A 24 5.81 -0.03 21.84
N GLN A 25 6.42 -0.24 20.67
CA GLN A 25 7.53 0.57 20.18
C GLN A 25 7.34 0.83 18.70
N LEU A 26 7.80 1.98 18.21
CA LEU A 26 7.81 2.22 16.78
C LEU A 26 8.70 1.20 16.08
N GLU A 27 8.26 0.76 14.91
CA GLU A 27 9.02 -0.16 14.09
C GLU A 27 10.23 0.55 13.48
N ASP A 28 11.42 0.01 13.66
CA ASP A 28 12.67 0.62 13.17
C ASP A 28 12.70 0.69 11.64
N ASP A 29 12.12 -0.30 10.99
CA ASP A 29 12.00 -0.33 9.54
C ASP A 29 10.52 -0.29 9.11
N MET A 30 10.09 0.85 8.62
CA MET A 30 8.72 1.07 8.16
C MET A 30 8.25 0.05 7.12
N ARG A 31 9.18 -0.58 6.36
CA ARG A 31 8.82 -1.64 5.40
C ARG A 31 8.18 -2.84 6.07
N ASN A 32 8.54 -3.12 7.32
CA ASN A 32 7.98 -4.22 8.09
C ASN A 32 6.51 -4.04 8.38
N ILE A 33 6.05 -2.79 8.55
CA ILE A 33 4.63 -2.48 8.82
C ILE A 33 3.73 -2.93 7.66
N PHE A 34 4.23 -2.80 6.42
CA PHE A 34 3.50 -3.13 5.19
C PHE A 34 3.97 -4.43 4.54
N SER A 35 4.87 -5.17 5.20
CA SER A 35 5.40 -6.42 4.67
C SER A 35 4.44 -7.57 4.88
N PHE A 36 4.23 -8.34 3.83
CA PHE A 36 3.50 -9.60 3.89
C PHE A 36 4.09 -10.63 4.87
N ASN A 37 5.43 -10.65 4.98
CA ASN A 37 6.14 -11.66 5.75
C ASN A 37 6.28 -11.32 7.24
N VAL A 38 5.95 -10.10 7.64
CA VAL A 38 6.09 -9.63 9.02
C VAL A 38 4.69 -9.32 9.56
N ARG A 39 4.32 -9.94 10.65
CA ARG A 39 3.02 -9.77 11.31
C ARG A 39 3.22 -9.48 12.78
N ASN A 40 2.26 -8.77 13.38
CA ASN A 40 2.29 -8.42 14.80
C ASN A 40 3.64 -7.79 15.19
N THR A 41 4.02 -6.73 14.48
CA THR A 41 5.23 -5.97 14.83
C THR A 41 5.10 -5.37 16.21
N GLN A 42 6.20 -4.91 16.79
CA GLN A 42 6.18 -4.24 18.10
C GLN A 42 5.35 -2.94 18.12
N GLU A 43 5.03 -2.38 16.93
CA GLU A 43 4.15 -1.22 16.78
C GLU A 43 2.67 -1.61 16.75
N SER A 44 2.37 -2.88 16.55
CA SER A 44 1.01 -3.35 16.30
C SER A 44 0.19 -3.42 17.57
N VAL A 45 -0.84 -2.57 17.68
CA VAL A 45 -1.82 -2.60 18.76
C VAL A 45 -2.96 -3.56 18.44
N PHE A 46 -3.40 -3.58 17.20
CA PHE A 46 -4.45 -4.47 16.70
C PHE A 46 -4.28 -4.65 15.19
N GLU A 47 -4.35 -5.89 14.72
CA GLU A 47 -4.30 -6.22 13.30
C GLU A 47 -5.44 -7.17 12.92
N ILE A 48 -6.12 -6.88 11.81
CA ILE A 48 -6.96 -7.85 11.12
C ILE A 48 -6.11 -8.48 10.03
N GLN A 49 -5.78 -9.75 10.21
CA GLN A 49 -4.92 -10.47 9.28
C GLN A 49 -5.77 -11.18 8.23
N HIS A 50 -5.53 -10.86 6.98
CA HIS A 50 -6.10 -11.59 5.84
C HIS A 50 -5.20 -12.76 5.47
N ASN A 51 -5.77 -13.78 4.85
CA ASN A 51 -5.03 -14.93 4.36
C ASN A 51 -5.42 -15.27 2.91
N ALA A 52 -4.65 -16.16 2.26
CA ALA A 52 -4.85 -16.56 0.88
C ALA A 52 -5.65 -17.85 0.71
N LEU A 53 -6.30 -18.34 1.74
CA LEU A 53 -7.02 -19.62 1.68
C LEU A 53 -8.28 -19.56 0.83
N TRP A 54 -8.86 -18.36 0.69
CA TRP A 54 -10.08 -18.13 -0.08
C TRP A 54 -9.92 -16.89 -0.97
N SER A 55 -10.44 -16.95 -2.17
CA SER A 55 -10.42 -15.80 -3.08
C SER A 55 -11.44 -14.75 -2.67
N SER A 56 -11.09 -13.48 -2.87
CA SER A 56 -12.09 -12.41 -2.86
C SER A 56 -12.88 -12.49 -4.17
N ASP A 57 -14.09 -13.02 -4.12
CA ASP A 57 -15.02 -12.89 -5.23
C ASP A 57 -15.86 -11.63 -5.02
N TRP A 58 -15.89 -10.76 -6.00
CA TRP A 58 -16.71 -9.55 -6.02
C TRP A 58 -18.22 -9.85 -5.96
N GLY A 59 -18.62 -11.09 -6.23
CA GLY A 59 -20.01 -11.54 -6.22
C GLY A 59 -20.47 -12.26 -4.95
N SER A 60 -19.56 -12.61 -4.04
CA SER A 60 -19.88 -13.39 -2.84
C SER A 60 -19.36 -12.72 -1.58
N PHE A 61 -20.27 -12.33 -0.70
CA PHE A 61 -19.92 -11.81 0.63
C PHE A 61 -19.55 -12.92 1.63
N GLU A 62 -19.62 -14.19 1.22
CA GLU A 62 -19.47 -15.33 2.13
C GLU A 62 -18.03 -15.85 2.26
N SER A 63 -17.08 -15.32 1.49
CA SER A 63 -15.70 -15.86 1.43
C SER A 63 -14.66 -14.76 1.17
N ILE A 64 -14.70 -13.67 1.94
CA ILE A 64 -13.77 -12.54 1.79
C ILE A 64 -12.62 -12.69 2.79
N ASP A 65 -11.74 -13.65 2.57
CA ASP A 65 -10.52 -13.79 3.39
C ASP A 65 -9.33 -13.02 2.79
N GLY A 66 -9.40 -12.68 1.50
CA GLY A 66 -8.43 -11.84 0.81
C GLY A 66 -8.70 -10.35 0.98
N ASN A 67 -7.75 -9.52 0.56
CA ASN A 67 -7.87 -8.06 0.58
C ASN A 67 -7.98 -7.48 -0.83
N GLY A 68 -9.21 -7.25 -1.29
CA GLY A 68 -9.48 -6.64 -2.60
C GLY A 68 -8.97 -5.20 -2.77
N MET A 69 -8.63 -4.52 -1.68
CA MET A 69 -8.11 -3.14 -1.73
C MET A 69 -6.81 -3.03 -2.53
N ILE A 70 -6.01 -4.08 -2.57
CA ILE A 70 -4.76 -4.11 -3.32
C ILE A 70 -5.01 -3.97 -4.82
N GLN A 71 -5.98 -4.70 -5.35
CA GLN A 71 -6.35 -4.56 -6.75
C GLN A 71 -6.95 -3.20 -7.04
N LEU A 72 -7.79 -2.67 -6.13
CA LEU A 72 -8.39 -1.34 -6.27
C LEU A 72 -7.33 -0.24 -6.26
N CYS A 73 -6.37 -0.31 -5.34
CA CYS A 73 -5.36 0.73 -5.14
C CYS A 73 -4.07 0.48 -5.94
N GLY A 74 -3.92 -0.69 -6.55
CA GLY A 74 -2.75 -1.04 -7.36
C GLY A 74 -2.57 -0.14 -8.58
N ILE A 75 -1.39 -0.14 -9.15
CA ILE A 75 -0.97 0.76 -10.23
C ILE A 75 -1.79 0.49 -11.49
N ARG A 76 -2.52 1.49 -11.96
CA ARG A 76 -3.34 1.36 -13.17
C ARG A 76 -2.51 1.53 -14.43
N GLY A 77 -2.79 0.70 -15.44
CA GLY A 77 -2.10 0.77 -16.72
C GLY A 77 -0.64 0.32 -16.69
N LEU A 78 -0.21 -0.31 -15.58
CA LEU A 78 1.16 -0.80 -15.44
C LEU A 78 1.47 -1.87 -16.48
N CYS A 79 2.66 -1.78 -17.05
CA CYS A 79 3.19 -2.77 -17.96
C CYS A 79 3.24 -4.17 -17.32
N ALA A 80 2.72 -5.19 -18.04
CA ALA A 80 2.70 -6.57 -17.57
C ALA A 80 4.11 -7.17 -17.34
N SER A 81 5.15 -6.60 -17.92
CA SER A 81 6.55 -7.01 -17.68
C SER A 81 7.20 -6.36 -16.46
N HIS A 82 6.49 -5.51 -15.70
CA HIS A 82 7.07 -4.90 -14.49
C HIS A 82 7.57 -5.99 -13.54
N PRO A 83 8.80 -5.87 -12.97
CA PRO A 83 9.40 -6.98 -12.21
C PRO A 83 8.71 -7.28 -10.87
N ARG A 84 8.15 -6.28 -10.22
CA ARG A 84 7.56 -6.42 -8.87
C ARG A 84 6.05 -6.47 -8.84
N TYR A 85 5.38 -5.69 -9.68
CA TYR A 85 3.94 -5.42 -9.55
C TYR A 85 3.11 -5.97 -10.69
N GLU A 86 1.90 -6.39 -10.38
CA GLU A 86 0.79 -6.52 -11.30
C GLU A 86 0.01 -5.21 -11.40
N ALA A 87 -0.66 -5.00 -12.52
CA ALA A 87 -1.53 -3.85 -12.68
C ALA A 87 -2.74 -3.93 -11.73
N GLY A 88 -3.23 -2.77 -11.31
CA GLY A 88 -4.45 -2.61 -10.54
C GLY A 88 -5.39 -1.59 -11.17
N TRP A 89 -6.35 -1.09 -10.38
CA TRP A 89 -7.37 -0.16 -10.88
C TRP A 89 -7.04 1.32 -10.64
N GLY A 90 -6.00 1.60 -9.86
CA GLY A 90 -5.48 2.96 -9.65
C GLY A 90 -6.37 3.86 -8.81
N PHE A 91 -7.21 3.29 -7.94
CA PHE A 91 -7.93 4.10 -6.98
C PHE A 91 -6.98 4.61 -5.90
N MET A 92 -7.27 5.77 -5.32
CA MET A 92 -6.46 6.38 -4.28
C MET A 92 -5.01 6.70 -4.70
N MET A 93 -4.85 7.26 -5.89
CA MET A 93 -3.56 7.79 -6.33
C MET A 93 -3.03 8.83 -5.33
N VAL A 94 -1.73 8.92 -5.22
CA VAL A 94 -1.06 9.89 -4.36
C VAL A 94 -1.11 11.26 -5.02
N THR A 95 -1.47 12.29 -4.28
CA THR A 95 -1.47 13.66 -4.80
C THR A 95 -0.05 14.20 -4.94
N SER A 96 0.18 15.04 -5.95
CA SER A 96 1.46 15.75 -6.10
C SER A 96 1.79 16.61 -4.87
N SER A 97 0.76 17.12 -4.18
CA SER A 97 0.95 17.85 -2.94
C SER A 97 1.57 16.99 -1.85
N LEU A 98 1.08 15.74 -1.66
CA LEU A 98 1.67 14.83 -0.67
C LEU A 98 3.11 14.46 -1.04
N TRP A 99 3.38 14.15 -2.31
CA TRP A 99 4.74 13.88 -2.79
C TRP A 99 5.70 15.02 -2.45
N ASN A 100 5.29 16.28 -2.71
CA ASN A 100 6.10 17.45 -2.47
C ASN A 100 6.24 17.85 -0.99
N HIS A 101 5.41 17.29 -0.10
CA HIS A 101 5.47 17.57 1.34
C HIS A 101 6.44 16.69 2.12
N PHE A 102 6.96 15.63 1.51
CA PHE A 102 8.04 14.89 2.16
C PHE A 102 9.30 15.76 2.25
N LEU A 103 9.91 15.78 3.42
CA LEU A 103 11.15 16.50 3.64
C LEU A 103 12.29 15.88 2.80
N ALA A 104 13.23 16.70 2.39
CA ALA A 104 14.33 16.25 1.54
C ALA A 104 15.21 15.17 2.20
N ASP A 105 15.23 15.11 3.52
CA ASP A 105 15.93 14.13 4.34
C ASP A 105 15.08 12.89 4.70
N ASP A 106 13.77 12.93 4.42
CA ASP A 106 12.84 11.83 4.68
C ASP A 106 12.55 10.97 3.45
N THR A 107 13.58 10.72 2.67
CA THR A 107 13.49 9.91 1.44
C THR A 107 13.14 8.47 1.73
N PHE A 108 13.53 7.93 2.89
CA PHE A 108 13.23 6.55 3.25
C PHE A 108 11.73 6.31 3.38
N ARG A 109 11.01 7.11 4.18
CA ARG A 109 9.55 6.95 4.34
C ARG A 109 8.79 7.22 3.05
N ARG A 110 9.24 8.21 2.28
CA ARG A 110 8.67 8.47 0.95
C ARG A 110 8.79 7.25 0.06
N ASN A 111 9.98 6.68 -0.07
CA ASN A 111 10.25 5.54 -0.95
C ASN A 111 9.57 4.24 -0.51
N VAL A 112 9.22 4.11 0.77
CA VAL A 112 8.41 2.99 1.27
C VAL A 112 6.91 3.19 1.02
N ALA A 113 6.48 4.44 0.90
CA ALA A 113 5.06 4.77 0.83
C ALA A 113 4.56 5.07 -0.59
N ILE A 114 5.43 5.57 -1.47
CA ILE A 114 5.05 6.14 -2.77
C ILE A 114 6.09 5.77 -3.83
N ALA A 115 5.63 5.31 -4.99
CA ALA A 115 6.43 5.19 -6.21
C ALA A 115 6.02 6.26 -7.23
N SER A 116 6.99 6.84 -7.91
CA SER A 116 6.77 7.68 -9.09
C SER A 116 6.85 6.86 -10.38
N ASN A 117 6.33 7.41 -11.47
CA ASN A 117 6.48 6.78 -12.79
C ASN A 117 7.94 6.61 -13.21
N GLU A 118 8.80 7.56 -12.83
CA GLU A 118 10.23 7.49 -13.12
C GLU A 118 10.91 6.34 -12.39
N GLU A 119 10.53 6.13 -11.10
CA GLU A 119 11.04 5.03 -10.30
C GLU A 119 10.59 3.67 -10.87
N LEU A 120 9.32 3.54 -11.25
CA LEU A 120 8.79 2.34 -11.90
C LEU A 120 9.49 2.05 -13.24
N ALA A 121 9.75 3.09 -14.05
CA ALA A 121 10.48 2.95 -15.30
C ALA A 121 11.92 2.49 -15.08
N LYS A 122 12.57 3.01 -14.05
CA LYS A 122 13.92 2.63 -13.68
C LYS A 122 13.99 1.15 -13.27
N GLU A 123 13.04 0.64 -12.52
CA GLU A 123 13.01 -0.77 -12.13
C GLU A 123 12.92 -1.71 -13.34
N ILE A 124 12.15 -1.35 -14.37
CA ILE A 124 12.08 -2.11 -15.62
C ILE A 124 13.44 -2.11 -16.32
N ALA A 125 14.06 -0.94 -16.45
CA ALA A 125 15.36 -0.77 -17.10
C ALA A 125 16.46 -1.58 -16.35
N ASP A 126 16.49 -1.48 -15.04
CA ASP A 126 17.47 -2.19 -14.19
C ASP A 126 17.29 -3.72 -14.24
N SER A 127 16.09 -4.19 -14.54
CA SER A 127 15.76 -5.62 -14.66
C SER A 127 16.04 -6.21 -16.06
N ASN A 128 16.56 -5.43 -16.98
CA ASN A 128 16.73 -5.80 -18.40
C ASN A 128 15.42 -6.26 -19.07
N LEU A 129 14.31 -5.80 -18.57
CA LEU A 129 12.99 -6.01 -19.16
C LEU A 129 12.63 -4.84 -20.06
N SER A 130 11.74 -5.07 -21.00
CA SER A 130 11.27 -4.02 -21.91
C SER A 130 9.78 -3.89 -21.83
N CYS A 131 9.32 -2.64 -21.83
CA CYS A 131 7.93 -2.25 -22.03
C CYS A 131 7.87 -1.20 -23.13
N ASN A 132 6.86 -1.26 -23.97
CA ASN A 132 6.61 -0.18 -24.92
C ASN A 132 6.20 1.10 -24.19
N THR A 133 5.44 0.94 -23.13
CA THR A 133 5.00 2.01 -22.23
C THR A 133 4.96 1.44 -20.83
N VAL A 134 5.61 2.10 -19.87
CA VAL A 134 5.67 1.64 -18.48
C VAL A 134 4.30 1.78 -17.81
N ILE A 135 3.66 2.93 -18.00
CA ILE A 135 2.30 3.23 -17.57
C ILE A 135 1.48 3.66 -18.79
N ASP A 136 0.42 2.95 -19.06
CA ASP A 136 -0.56 3.37 -20.06
C ASP A 136 -1.53 4.39 -19.43
N GLU A 137 -1.21 5.66 -19.61
CA GLU A 137 -1.98 6.79 -19.06
C GLU A 137 -3.40 6.87 -19.64
N THR A 138 -3.65 6.27 -20.79
CA THR A 138 -4.99 6.27 -21.40
C THR A 138 -6.00 5.48 -20.59
N GLN A 139 -5.54 4.59 -19.73
CA GLN A 139 -6.38 3.84 -18.81
C GLN A 139 -6.76 4.63 -17.55
N SER A 140 -6.14 5.76 -17.30
CA SER A 140 -6.41 6.64 -16.17
C SER A 140 -7.30 7.81 -16.61
N ASN A 141 -8.13 8.30 -15.68
CA ASN A 141 -8.83 9.56 -15.93
C ASN A 141 -7.79 10.69 -15.92
N PRO A 142 -7.68 11.51 -16.99
CA PRO A 142 -6.66 12.57 -17.05
C PRO A 142 -6.75 13.58 -15.90
N VAL A 143 -7.94 13.74 -15.31
CA VAL A 143 -8.16 14.68 -14.19
C VAL A 143 -7.55 14.17 -12.90
N ASP A 144 -7.52 12.84 -12.72
CA ASP A 144 -7.08 12.19 -11.49
C ASP A 144 -5.65 11.64 -11.58
N TYR A 145 -5.07 11.64 -12.79
CA TYR A 145 -3.73 11.09 -13.01
C TYR A 145 -2.65 12.02 -12.45
N THR A 146 -1.88 11.52 -11.50
CA THR A 146 -0.82 12.28 -10.82
C THR A 146 0.60 11.80 -11.13
N GLY A 147 0.75 10.56 -11.60
CA GLY A 147 2.05 9.92 -11.80
C GLY A 147 2.71 9.40 -10.51
N TYR A 148 1.97 9.43 -9.39
CA TYR A 148 2.42 8.95 -8.09
C TYR A 148 1.48 7.88 -7.55
N TRP A 149 2.04 6.77 -7.09
CA TRP A 149 1.31 5.57 -6.70
C TRP A 149 1.63 5.20 -5.26
N GLN A 150 0.63 4.74 -4.52
CA GLN A 150 0.86 4.24 -3.18
C GLN A 150 1.55 2.87 -3.20
N GLU A 151 2.50 2.64 -2.30
CA GLU A 151 3.21 1.38 -2.11
C GLU A 151 2.88 0.66 -0.79
N LYS A 152 1.91 1.16 -0.05
CA LYS A 152 1.48 0.52 1.21
C LYS A 152 0.62 -0.72 0.98
N TYR A 153 -0.10 -0.76 -0.15
CA TYR A 153 -0.93 -1.88 -0.57
C TYR A 153 -0.61 -2.25 -2.02
N PRO A 154 0.62 -2.67 -2.31
CA PRO A 154 1.04 -2.96 -3.67
C PRO A 154 0.53 -4.31 -4.14
N ASN A 155 0.23 -4.41 -5.43
CA ASN A 155 -0.12 -5.66 -6.09
C ASN A 155 1.14 -6.41 -6.51
N PHE A 156 1.76 -7.15 -5.61
CA PHE A 156 3.01 -7.84 -5.89
C PHE A 156 2.84 -9.10 -6.75
N LYS A 157 3.62 -9.22 -7.82
CA LYS A 157 3.69 -10.42 -8.66
C LYS A 157 4.10 -11.68 -7.92
N ALA A 158 4.97 -11.57 -6.94
CA ALA A 158 5.42 -12.70 -6.14
C ALA A 158 4.26 -13.45 -5.47
N TYR A 159 3.11 -12.80 -5.32
CA TYR A 159 1.92 -13.36 -4.68
C TYR A 159 0.81 -13.69 -5.68
N ALA A 160 0.91 -13.21 -6.91
CA ALA A 160 -0.09 -13.43 -7.96
C ALA A 160 -0.22 -14.90 -8.38
N GLY A 161 0.79 -15.73 -8.13
CA GLY A 161 0.78 -17.15 -8.45
C GLY A 161 0.16 -18.06 -7.40
N THR A 162 -0.24 -17.51 -6.24
CA THR A 162 -0.81 -18.30 -5.14
C THR A 162 -2.34 -18.38 -5.20
N ASN A 163 -2.92 -17.85 -6.26
CA ASN A 163 -4.34 -17.77 -6.41
C ASN A 163 -4.96 -19.10 -6.86
N ILE A 164 -5.78 -19.63 -6.00
CA ILE A 164 -6.47 -20.91 -6.21
C ILE A 164 -7.62 -20.79 -7.25
N ASN A 165 -8.12 -19.58 -7.53
CA ASN A 165 -9.30 -19.34 -8.34
C ASN A 165 -9.14 -18.32 -9.48
N GLY A 166 -7.92 -18.00 -9.91
CA GLY A 166 -7.68 -17.07 -11.02
C GLY A 166 -7.84 -15.59 -10.70
N GLY A 167 -8.05 -15.21 -9.45
CA GLY A 167 -8.02 -13.83 -8.97
C GLY A 167 -6.69 -13.49 -8.28
N ASN A 168 -6.35 -12.26 -8.19
CA ASN A 168 -5.12 -11.82 -7.56
C ASN A 168 -5.23 -11.94 -6.04
N GLU A 169 -4.56 -12.93 -5.46
CA GLU A 169 -4.47 -13.07 -4.02
C GLU A 169 -3.42 -12.14 -3.47
N HIS A 170 -3.87 -11.21 -2.69
CA HIS A 170 -3.02 -10.19 -2.13
C HIS A 170 -3.14 -10.22 -0.62
N LEU A 171 -2.06 -10.66 -0.02
CA LEU A 171 -1.91 -10.68 1.40
C LEU A 171 -1.24 -9.38 1.82
N THR A 172 -2.03 -8.47 2.34
CA THR A 172 -1.50 -7.32 3.06
C THR A 172 -1.93 -7.39 4.51
N LYS A 173 -1.15 -6.77 5.33
CA LYS A 173 -1.64 -6.29 6.60
C LYS A 173 -2.69 -5.23 6.33
N SER A 174 -3.80 -5.30 6.97
CA SER A 174 -4.79 -4.23 7.03
C SER A 174 -4.64 -3.47 8.35
#